data_e9a3d21e0147ca04b854c55e1fc05195
#
_entry.id   e9a3d21e0147ca04b854c55e1fc05195
#
_cell.length_a   1.000
_cell.length_b   1.000
_cell.length_c   1.000
_cell.angle_alpha   90.00
_cell.angle_beta   90.00
_cell.angle_gamma   90.00
#
_symmetry.space_group_name_H-M   'P 1'
#
loop_
_entity.id
_entity.type
_entity.pdbx_description
1 polymer ?
#
loop_
_entity_poly.entity_id
_entity_poly.type
_entity_poly.pdbx_seq_one_letter_code
_entity_poly.pdbx_strand_id
1 'polypeptide(L)'
;QSTLTGSLAVTDFASQALEFDVLLDRIILDDYLPPATEPQQAQPTSTTQTNQEPEQLLPLDLLRSLDLGGRLRATSVTVQQEEIRDIELRIRAKHGVVDVSTIQAQLLAGRLDGKVTIDAKTDLPKLVTSLKVQDVELTSVSSRFMQDALLSGKASFDVNSTATGNSVDGLLQSALGQMNLQLNEGVLHGVNLNSIVVDALHEQLGNFEAVVPQYQKYL
;
A
#
# COMPACT_ATOMS: atom_id res chain seq x y z
N GLN A 1 -12.74 -5.03 23.18
CA GLN A 1 -12.18 -3.94 23.98
C GLN A 1 -10.70 -3.81 23.62
N SER A 2 -10.27 -2.58 23.36
CA SER A 2 -8.86 -2.25 23.10
C SER A 2 -8.27 -1.58 24.34
N THR A 3 -7.01 -1.90 24.65
CA THR A 3 -6.27 -1.27 25.74
C THR A 3 -5.13 -0.45 25.14
N LEU A 4 -5.06 0.83 25.52
CA LEU A 4 -3.96 1.71 25.18
C LEU A 4 -3.20 2.05 26.45
N THR A 5 -1.89 1.82 26.42
CA THR A 5 -0.98 2.15 27.51
C THR A 5 0.16 2.97 26.94
N GLY A 6 0.59 3.98 27.66
CA GLY A 6 1.71 4.78 27.17
C GLY A 6 2.07 5.94 28.06
N SER A 7 3.08 6.66 27.62
CA SER A 7 3.54 7.90 28.21
C SER A 7 3.55 9.03 27.18
N LEU A 8 3.23 10.22 27.63
CA LEU A 8 3.31 11.46 26.85
C LEU A 8 4.08 12.48 27.67
N ALA A 9 5.10 13.08 27.10
CA ALA A 9 5.89 14.13 27.72
C ALA A 9 5.93 15.36 26.82
N VAL A 10 5.78 16.56 27.43
CA VAL A 10 6.08 17.83 26.78
C VAL A 10 7.54 18.12 27.05
N THR A 11 8.39 18.07 26.03
CA THR A 11 9.85 18.28 26.18
C THR A 11 10.26 19.73 26.03
N ASP A 12 9.44 20.53 25.34
CA ASP A 12 9.61 21.98 25.22
C ASP A 12 8.25 22.66 25.12
N PHE A 13 7.95 23.53 26.07
CA PHE A 13 6.70 24.28 26.10
C PHE A 13 6.65 25.43 25.08
N ALA A 14 7.80 25.96 24.67
CA ALA A 14 7.85 27.06 23.72
C ALA A 14 7.56 26.59 22.28
N SER A 15 8.10 25.45 21.89
CA SER A 15 7.86 24.81 20.61
C SER A 15 6.72 23.78 20.63
N GLN A 16 6.13 23.51 21.80
CA GLN A 16 5.13 22.46 22.03
C GLN A 16 5.62 21.07 21.59
N ALA A 17 6.92 20.83 21.77
CA ALA A 17 7.53 19.57 21.40
C ALA A 17 7.02 18.44 22.30
N LEU A 18 6.55 17.36 21.68
CA LEU A 18 5.95 16.21 22.35
C LEU A 18 6.81 14.95 22.13
N GLU A 19 6.98 14.17 23.19
CA GLU A 19 7.49 12.82 23.09
C GLU A 19 6.44 11.82 23.58
N PHE A 20 6.28 10.71 22.84
CA PHE A 20 5.34 9.65 23.19
C PHE A 20 5.96 8.26 23.07
N ASP A 21 5.53 7.35 23.93
CA ASP A 21 5.71 5.91 23.79
C ASP A 21 4.36 5.24 24.09
N VAL A 22 3.75 4.68 23.04
CA VAL A 22 2.39 4.14 23.10
C VAL A 22 2.39 2.68 22.69
N LEU A 23 1.73 1.87 23.50
CA LEU A 23 1.42 0.48 23.22
C LEU A 23 -0.09 0.31 23.13
N LEU A 24 -0.53 -0.18 22.00
CA LEU A 24 -1.89 -0.60 21.73
C LEU A 24 -1.95 -2.13 21.74
N ASP A 25 -2.86 -2.70 22.50
CA ASP A 25 -3.04 -4.16 22.53
C ASP A 25 -3.65 -4.65 21.21
N ARG A 26 -4.88 -4.22 20.91
CA ARG A 26 -5.61 -4.63 19.73
C ARG A 26 -6.50 -3.50 19.21
N ILE A 27 -6.61 -3.38 17.88
CA ILE A 27 -7.60 -2.52 17.25
C ILE A 27 -8.19 -3.19 16.02
N ILE A 28 -9.49 -3.03 15.80
CA ILE A 28 -10.18 -3.38 14.56
C ILE A 28 -10.44 -2.06 13.84
N LEU A 29 -9.69 -1.79 12.79
CA LEU A 29 -9.82 -0.52 12.05
C LEU A 29 -11.12 -0.44 11.26
N ASP A 30 -11.68 -1.57 10.88
CA ASP A 30 -12.94 -1.63 10.13
C ASP A 30 -14.10 -0.96 10.89
N ASP A 31 -14.04 -0.97 12.23
CA ASP A 31 -15.04 -0.31 13.08
C ASP A 31 -14.97 1.23 13.03
N TYR A 32 -13.86 1.79 12.54
CA TYR A 32 -13.58 3.23 12.48
C TYR A 32 -13.54 3.78 11.05
N LEU A 33 -13.51 2.91 10.05
CA LEU A 33 -13.57 3.33 8.65
C LEU A 33 -15.01 3.60 8.24
N PRO A 34 -15.29 4.64 7.44
CA PRO A 34 -16.61 4.80 6.85
C PRO A 34 -16.95 3.54 6.04
N PRO A 35 -18.21 3.10 6.05
CA PRO A 35 -18.61 1.94 5.27
C PRO A 35 -18.17 2.14 3.81
N ALA A 36 -17.48 1.13 3.26
CA ALA A 36 -17.07 1.14 1.87
C ALA A 36 -18.32 1.40 1.01
N THR A 37 -18.32 2.51 0.30
CA THR A 37 -19.42 2.80 -0.63
C THR A 37 -19.35 1.72 -1.71
N GLU A 38 -20.31 0.81 -1.71
CA GLU A 38 -20.47 -0.14 -2.80
C GLU A 38 -20.47 0.65 -4.12
N PRO A 39 -19.84 0.15 -5.19
CA PRO A 39 -19.90 0.83 -6.48
C PRO A 39 -21.37 0.90 -6.90
N GLN A 40 -21.99 2.05 -6.67
CA GLN A 40 -23.33 2.33 -7.17
C GLN A 40 -23.27 2.21 -8.68
N GLN A 41 -24.00 1.22 -9.20
CA GLN A 41 -24.28 1.12 -10.63
C GLN A 41 -24.70 2.51 -11.13
N ALA A 42 -23.92 3.02 -12.08
CA ALA A 42 -24.12 4.33 -12.68
C ALA A 42 -25.53 4.43 -13.25
N GLN A 43 -26.44 5.08 -12.52
CA GLN A 43 -27.61 5.69 -13.13
C GLN A 43 -27.18 7.04 -13.73
N PRO A 44 -27.51 7.33 -14.97
CA PRO A 44 -27.19 8.59 -15.58
C PRO A 44 -28.09 9.68 -15.00
N THR A 45 -27.65 10.37 -13.99
CA THR A 45 -28.30 11.60 -13.50
C THR A 45 -27.41 12.79 -13.81
N SER A 46 -27.97 13.64 -14.63
CA SER A 46 -27.63 15.01 -15.02
C SER A 46 -26.53 15.74 -14.28
N THR A 47 -25.56 16.15 -15.07
CA THR A 47 -24.56 17.18 -14.95
C THR A 47 -24.88 18.29 -13.93
N THR A 48 -24.22 18.24 -12.79
CA THR A 48 -23.84 19.45 -12.08
C THR A 48 -22.33 19.31 -11.86
N GLN A 49 -21.55 20.08 -12.61
CA GLN A 49 -20.11 20.24 -12.39
C GLN A 49 -19.91 20.89 -11.03
N THR A 50 -19.79 20.08 -10.00
CA THR A 50 -19.16 20.51 -8.76
C THR A 50 -17.67 20.40 -9.03
N ASN A 51 -16.97 21.53 -9.01
CA ASN A 51 -15.52 21.60 -8.93
C ASN A 51 -15.10 20.81 -7.68
N GLN A 52 -14.80 19.52 -7.85
CA GLN A 52 -14.10 18.77 -6.83
C GLN A 52 -12.65 19.27 -6.88
N GLU A 53 -12.26 20.08 -5.92
CA GLU A 53 -10.84 20.27 -5.61
C GLU A 53 -10.24 18.86 -5.44
N PRO A 54 -9.05 18.62 -6.03
CA PRO A 54 -8.41 17.31 -5.91
C PRO A 54 -8.28 16.97 -4.42
N GLU A 55 -8.80 15.81 -4.03
CA GLU A 55 -8.83 15.35 -2.65
C GLU A 55 -7.41 15.33 -2.11
N GLN A 56 -7.11 16.27 -1.20
CA GLN A 56 -5.78 16.39 -0.60
C GLN A 56 -5.54 15.24 0.35
N LEU A 57 -4.57 14.40 0.04
CA LEU A 57 -4.18 13.25 0.85
C LEU A 57 -3.57 13.65 2.19
N LEU A 58 -2.77 14.70 2.21
CA LEU A 58 -1.99 15.10 3.37
C LEU A 58 -2.44 16.47 3.88
N PRO A 59 -2.77 16.61 5.16
CA PRO A 59 -3.07 17.88 5.79
C PRO A 59 -1.76 18.67 6.04
N LEU A 60 -1.27 19.38 5.03
CA LEU A 60 0.05 20.01 5.03
C LEU A 60 0.24 20.99 6.20
N ASP A 61 -0.77 21.79 6.53
CA ASP A 61 -0.68 22.76 7.62
C ASP A 61 -0.51 22.07 8.98
N LEU A 62 -1.20 20.95 9.18
CA LEU A 62 -1.01 20.12 10.36
C LEU A 62 0.41 19.56 10.39
N LEU A 63 0.89 18.96 9.29
CA LEU A 63 2.23 18.38 9.22
C LEU A 63 3.33 19.42 9.48
N ARG A 64 3.14 20.66 9.02
CA ARG A 64 4.06 21.77 9.23
C ARG A 64 4.12 22.23 10.70
N SER A 65 3.00 22.12 11.40
CA SER A 65 2.89 22.54 12.81
C SER A 65 3.41 21.50 13.81
N LEU A 66 3.61 20.23 13.38
CA LEU A 66 4.03 19.18 14.30
C LEU A 66 5.48 19.37 14.76
N ASP A 67 5.69 19.27 16.07
CA ASP A 67 6.99 19.02 16.71
C ASP A 67 6.81 17.85 17.68
N LEU A 68 6.99 16.63 17.19
CA LEU A 68 6.79 15.43 18.00
C LEU A 68 7.77 14.33 17.61
N GLY A 69 8.06 13.47 18.58
CA GLY A 69 8.80 12.25 18.36
C GLY A 69 8.27 11.12 19.26
N GLY A 70 8.43 9.89 18.81
CA GLY A 70 8.02 8.78 19.67
C GLY A 70 7.93 7.45 18.99
N ARG A 71 7.45 6.50 19.77
CA ARG A 71 7.25 5.11 19.36
C ARG A 71 5.78 4.74 19.52
N LEU A 72 5.24 4.15 18.48
CA LEU A 72 3.94 3.47 18.51
C LEU A 72 4.18 1.98 18.32
N ARG A 73 3.63 1.17 19.20
CA ARG A 73 3.63 -0.28 19.08
C ARG A 73 2.19 -0.78 19.13
N ALA A 74 1.87 -1.77 18.30
CA ALA A 74 0.60 -2.46 18.40
C ALA A 74 0.80 -3.97 18.30
N THR A 75 0.14 -4.72 19.20
CA THR A 75 0.23 -6.18 19.19
C THR A 75 -0.53 -6.73 18.01
N SER A 76 -1.74 -6.23 17.74
CA SER A 76 -2.47 -6.57 16.51
C SER A 76 -3.38 -5.44 16.04
N VAL A 77 -3.48 -5.32 14.71
CA VAL A 77 -4.40 -4.42 14.01
C VAL A 77 -5.11 -5.25 12.95
N THR A 78 -6.44 -5.27 12.99
CA THR A 78 -7.26 -5.95 11.98
C THR A 78 -7.78 -4.93 10.98
N VAL A 79 -7.57 -5.17 9.69
CA VAL A 79 -8.03 -4.37 8.56
C VAL A 79 -8.59 -5.31 7.51
N GLN A 80 -9.86 -5.12 7.09
CA GLN A 80 -10.52 -5.95 6.09
C GLN A 80 -10.37 -7.45 6.36
N GLN A 81 -10.52 -7.83 7.64
CA GLN A 81 -10.39 -9.21 8.16
C GLN A 81 -8.94 -9.77 8.15
N GLU A 82 -7.95 -9.00 7.73
CA GLU A 82 -6.54 -9.39 7.86
C GLU A 82 -5.94 -8.87 9.14
N GLU A 83 -5.22 -9.74 9.84
CA GLU A 83 -4.51 -9.38 11.05
C GLU A 83 -3.06 -9.04 10.75
N ILE A 84 -2.68 -7.80 11.09
CA ILE A 84 -1.31 -7.32 11.07
C ILE A 84 -0.82 -7.34 12.52
N ARG A 85 0.31 -7.97 12.79
CA ARG A 85 0.84 -8.19 14.13
C ARG A 85 2.20 -7.54 14.34
N ASP A 86 2.58 -7.39 15.60
CA ASP A 86 3.89 -6.92 16.04
C ASP A 86 4.33 -5.63 15.33
N ILE A 87 3.40 -4.68 15.29
CA ILE A 87 3.63 -3.39 14.64
C ILE A 87 4.51 -2.52 15.53
N GLU A 88 5.60 -2.02 14.98
CA GLU A 88 6.44 -0.98 15.57
C GLU A 88 6.66 0.16 14.58
N LEU A 89 6.34 1.39 15.03
CA LEU A 89 6.59 2.62 14.30
C LEU A 89 7.41 3.56 15.15
N ARG A 90 8.48 4.14 14.60
CA ARG A 90 9.20 5.26 15.18
C ARG A 90 9.00 6.48 14.30
N ILE A 91 8.41 7.49 14.89
CA ILE A 91 7.97 8.69 14.20
C ILE A 91 8.70 9.90 14.77
N ARG A 92 9.17 10.77 13.89
CA ARG A 92 9.63 12.11 14.23
C ARG A 92 9.03 13.10 13.26
N ALA A 93 8.35 14.10 13.76
CA ALA A 93 7.81 15.18 12.95
C ALA A 93 8.36 16.51 13.47
N LYS A 94 9.00 17.27 12.59
CA LYS A 94 9.55 18.58 12.94
C LYS A 94 9.73 19.46 11.70
N HIS A 95 9.33 20.74 11.82
CA HIS A 95 9.51 21.73 10.74
C HIS A 95 8.98 21.28 9.38
N GLY A 96 7.81 20.64 9.35
CA GLY A 96 7.18 20.16 8.12
C GLY A 96 7.80 18.89 7.52
N VAL A 97 8.73 18.23 8.23
CA VAL A 97 9.25 16.93 7.85
C VAL A 97 8.74 15.88 8.81
N VAL A 98 8.11 14.85 8.28
CA VAL A 98 7.71 13.66 9.04
C VAL A 98 8.59 12.49 8.60
N ASP A 99 9.35 11.98 9.55
CA ASP A 99 10.24 10.82 9.33
C ASP A 99 9.73 9.63 10.14
N VAL A 100 9.29 8.60 9.44
CA VAL A 100 8.97 7.28 10.01
C VAL A 100 10.17 6.39 9.78
N SER A 101 11.14 6.45 10.70
CA SER A 101 12.44 5.80 10.56
C SER A 101 12.39 4.28 10.75
N THR A 102 11.34 3.79 11.37
CA THR A 102 11.08 2.36 11.56
C THR A 102 9.62 2.07 11.27
N ILE A 103 9.38 1.15 10.37
CA ILE A 103 8.08 0.52 10.14
C ILE A 103 8.36 -0.97 10.16
N GLN A 104 7.84 -1.66 11.16
CA GLN A 104 7.95 -3.13 11.26
C GLN A 104 6.57 -3.71 11.52
N ALA A 105 6.26 -4.81 10.86
CA ALA A 105 5.02 -5.56 11.06
C ALA A 105 5.14 -6.99 10.53
N GLN A 106 4.27 -7.86 11.03
CA GLN A 106 4.02 -9.19 10.46
C GLN A 106 2.65 -9.19 9.81
N LEU A 107 2.56 -9.60 8.55
CA LEU A 107 1.33 -9.67 7.77
C LEU A 107 1.37 -10.86 6.79
N LEU A 108 0.25 -11.54 6.61
CA LEU A 108 0.11 -12.63 5.65
C LEU A 108 1.24 -13.67 5.76
N ALA A 109 1.57 -14.08 6.99
CA ALA A 109 2.68 -14.95 7.34
C ALA A 109 4.09 -14.43 6.97
N GLY A 110 4.20 -13.26 6.36
CA GLY A 110 5.45 -12.59 6.02
C GLY A 110 5.79 -11.42 6.95
N ARG A 111 6.83 -10.69 6.59
CA ARG A 111 7.36 -9.57 7.36
C ARG A 111 7.48 -8.32 6.50
N LEU A 112 7.11 -7.19 7.08
CA LEU A 112 7.32 -5.86 6.54
C LEU A 112 8.37 -5.13 7.38
N ASP A 113 9.38 -4.58 6.73
CA ASP A 113 10.34 -3.63 7.27
C ASP A 113 10.37 -2.39 6.37
N GLY A 114 10.45 -1.20 6.94
CA GLY A 114 10.49 -0.02 6.09
C GLY A 114 10.76 1.29 6.80
N LYS A 115 10.84 2.32 5.99
CA LYS A 115 10.93 3.73 6.40
C LYS A 115 10.26 4.61 5.37
N VAL A 116 9.69 5.71 5.83
CA VAL A 116 9.02 6.70 4.99
C VAL A 116 9.38 8.09 5.50
N THR A 117 9.75 8.99 4.61
CA THR A 117 9.95 10.40 4.92
C THR A 117 9.02 11.24 4.05
N ILE A 118 8.29 12.15 4.68
CA ILE A 118 7.41 13.13 4.04
C ILE A 118 7.99 14.51 4.30
N ASP A 119 8.40 15.22 3.27
CA ASP A 119 8.76 16.63 3.33
C ASP A 119 7.58 17.48 2.84
N ALA A 120 6.85 18.07 3.79
CA ALA A 120 5.65 18.87 3.58
C ALA A 120 5.93 20.38 3.67
N LYS A 121 7.19 20.82 3.56
CA LYS A 121 7.55 22.23 3.65
C LYS A 121 6.96 23.08 2.52
N THR A 122 6.76 22.46 1.36
CA THR A 122 6.16 23.10 0.17
C THR A 122 4.75 22.56 -0.06
N ASP A 123 3.99 23.21 -0.94
CA ASP A 123 2.62 22.78 -1.28
C ASP A 123 2.59 21.51 -2.13
N LEU A 124 3.72 21.12 -2.69
CA LEU A 124 3.93 19.82 -3.31
C LEU A 124 4.86 18.98 -2.42
N PRO A 125 4.30 18.22 -1.47
CA PRO A 125 5.08 17.39 -0.57
C PRO A 125 5.86 16.32 -1.33
N LYS A 126 7.07 16.05 -0.83
CA LYS A 126 7.93 14.98 -1.34
C LYS A 126 7.86 13.78 -0.42
N LEU A 127 7.55 12.64 -0.98
CA LEU A 127 7.51 11.35 -0.30
C LEU A 127 8.73 10.52 -0.72
N VAL A 128 9.49 10.03 0.24
CA VAL A 128 10.59 9.08 0.03
C VAL A 128 10.24 7.81 0.79
N THR A 129 10.20 6.69 0.07
CA THR A 129 9.75 5.40 0.61
C THR A 129 10.81 4.35 0.38
N SER A 130 11.11 3.56 1.40
CA SER A 130 11.91 2.35 1.31
C SER A 130 11.20 1.25 2.09
N LEU A 131 10.67 0.25 1.39
CA LEU A 131 9.92 -0.86 1.97
C LEU A 131 10.52 -2.18 1.53
N LYS A 132 10.61 -3.11 2.45
CA LYS A 132 11.01 -4.48 2.22
C LYS A 132 9.96 -5.42 2.79
N VAL A 133 9.39 -6.21 1.93
CA VAL A 133 8.41 -7.24 2.31
C VAL A 133 9.01 -8.59 2.00
N GLN A 134 8.93 -9.52 2.95
CA GLN A 134 9.53 -10.84 2.84
C GLN A 134 8.50 -11.93 3.11
N ASP A 135 8.54 -12.96 2.27
CA ASP A 135 7.82 -14.23 2.44
C ASP A 135 6.30 -14.11 2.67
N VAL A 136 5.67 -13.08 2.10
CA VAL A 136 4.20 -12.93 2.17
C VAL A 136 3.53 -14.04 1.41
N GLU A 137 2.55 -14.71 2.04
CA GLU A 137 1.76 -15.76 1.43
C GLU A 137 0.72 -15.19 0.47
N LEU A 138 0.83 -15.55 -0.81
CA LEU A 138 0.00 -14.99 -1.87
C LEU A 138 -1.39 -15.59 -1.96
N THR A 139 -1.62 -16.77 -1.41
CA THR A 139 -2.92 -17.46 -1.51
C THR A 139 -4.07 -16.60 -0.96
N SER A 140 -3.87 -15.97 0.20
CA SER A 140 -4.87 -15.09 0.82
C SER A 140 -5.11 -13.80 0.03
N VAL A 141 -4.08 -13.28 -0.61
CA VAL A 141 -4.17 -12.05 -1.42
C VAL A 141 -4.86 -12.34 -2.75
N SER A 142 -4.41 -13.38 -3.46
CA SER A 142 -4.91 -13.70 -4.79
C SER A 142 -6.39 -14.06 -4.81
N SER A 143 -6.88 -14.74 -3.77
CA SER A 143 -8.30 -15.11 -3.66
C SER A 143 -9.26 -13.90 -3.60
N ARG A 144 -8.75 -12.72 -3.24
CA ARG A 144 -9.55 -11.49 -3.16
C ARG A 144 -9.57 -10.69 -4.45
N PHE A 145 -8.47 -10.73 -5.20
CA PHE A 145 -8.28 -9.89 -6.39
C PHE A 145 -8.45 -10.64 -7.70
N MET A 146 -8.41 -11.98 -7.67
CA MET A 146 -8.48 -12.83 -8.85
C MET A 146 -9.66 -13.79 -8.73
N GLN A 147 -10.71 -13.58 -9.52
CA GLN A 147 -11.91 -14.43 -9.46
C GLN A 147 -11.66 -15.84 -10.02
N ASP A 148 -10.80 -15.99 -11.02
CA ASP A 148 -10.58 -17.23 -11.77
C ASP A 148 -9.17 -17.81 -11.68
N ALA A 149 -8.22 -17.07 -11.10
CA ALA A 149 -6.84 -17.51 -10.98
C ALA A 149 -6.32 -17.30 -9.56
N LEU A 150 -5.94 -18.40 -8.91
CA LEU A 150 -5.29 -18.35 -7.60
C LEU A 150 -3.78 -18.43 -7.81
N LEU A 151 -3.08 -17.41 -7.35
CA LEU A 151 -1.64 -17.41 -7.25
C LEU A 151 -1.26 -17.85 -5.83
N SER A 152 -0.59 -18.97 -5.72
CA SER A 152 -0.01 -19.44 -4.46
C SER A 152 1.51 -19.31 -4.48
N GLY A 153 2.13 -19.45 -3.31
CA GLY A 153 3.55 -19.29 -3.13
C GLY A 153 3.87 -18.12 -2.20
N LYS A 154 5.15 -17.81 -2.07
CA LYS A 154 5.65 -16.74 -1.22
C LYS A 154 6.27 -15.64 -2.07
N ALA A 155 5.83 -14.41 -1.85
CA ALA A 155 6.41 -13.24 -2.50
C ALA A 155 7.27 -12.43 -1.54
N SER A 156 8.39 -11.96 -2.06
CA SER A 156 9.23 -10.95 -1.40
C SER A 156 9.44 -9.80 -2.37
N PHE A 157 9.39 -8.57 -1.88
CA PHE A 157 9.67 -7.41 -2.72
C PHE A 157 10.33 -6.29 -1.93
N ASP A 158 11.22 -5.58 -2.62
CA ASP A 158 11.89 -4.38 -2.13
C ASP A 158 11.46 -3.20 -3.01
N VAL A 159 10.98 -2.13 -2.41
CA VAL A 159 10.60 -0.90 -3.11
C VAL A 159 11.37 0.26 -2.55
N ASN A 160 12.06 1.00 -3.43
CA ASN A 160 12.66 2.28 -3.09
C ASN A 160 12.14 3.31 -4.08
N SER A 161 11.42 4.31 -3.59
CA SER A 161 10.77 5.28 -4.45
C SER A 161 10.80 6.70 -3.88
N THR A 162 10.69 7.65 -4.78
CA THR A 162 10.43 9.06 -4.48
C THR A 162 9.26 9.51 -5.33
N ALA A 163 8.32 10.21 -4.71
CA ALA A 163 7.17 10.80 -5.39
C ALA A 163 6.93 12.22 -4.88
N THR A 164 6.27 13.05 -5.65
CA THR A 164 5.93 14.43 -5.30
C THR A 164 4.48 14.72 -5.64
N GLY A 165 3.71 15.19 -4.69
CA GLY A 165 2.29 15.50 -4.90
C GLY A 165 1.48 15.36 -3.62
N ASN A 166 0.28 15.94 -3.62
CA ASN A 166 -0.68 15.85 -2.51
C ASN A 166 -2.01 15.18 -2.93
N SER A 167 -1.96 14.32 -3.93
CA SER A 167 -3.06 13.45 -4.35
C SER A 167 -2.51 12.10 -4.79
N VAL A 168 -3.34 11.06 -4.80
CA VAL A 168 -2.95 9.72 -5.27
C VAL A 168 -2.40 9.81 -6.70
N ASP A 169 -3.13 10.47 -7.58
CA ASP A 169 -2.73 10.62 -8.99
C ASP A 169 -1.41 11.37 -9.14
N GLY A 170 -1.23 12.47 -8.40
CA GLY A 170 0.02 13.25 -8.41
C GLY A 170 1.22 12.43 -7.94
N LEU A 171 1.06 11.65 -6.87
CA LEU A 171 2.10 10.76 -6.37
C LEU A 171 2.43 9.65 -7.38
N LEU A 172 1.43 9.03 -7.99
CA LEU A 172 1.64 7.95 -8.98
C LEU A 172 2.32 8.48 -10.25
N GLN A 173 1.90 9.66 -10.77
CA GLN A 173 2.49 10.26 -11.97
C GLN A 173 3.94 10.73 -11.78
N SER A 174 4.29 11.13 -10.56
CA SER A 174 5.63 11.62 -10.22
C SER A 174 6.55 10.55 -9.65
N ALA A 175 6.03 9.34 -9.42
CA ALA A 175 6.76 8.27 -8.76
C ALA A 175 7.96 7.81 -9.60
N LEU A 176 9.14 7.90 -9.00
CA LEU A 176 10.38 7.37 -9.55
C LEU A 176 11.00 6.43 -8.54
N GLY A 177 11.47 5.28 -8.99
CA GLY A 177 12.05 4.32 -8.06
C GLY A 177 12.45 3.01 -8.70
N GLN A 178 12.79 2.07 -7.84
CA GLN A 178 13.15 0.71 -8.20
C GLN A 178 12.34 -0.25 -7.36
N MET A 179 11.91 -1.33 -7.98
CA MET A 179 11.23 -2.44 -7.33
C MET A 179 11.89 -3.75 -7.76
N ASN A 180 12.23 -4.57 -6.77
CA ASN A 180 12.65 -5.95 -6.99
C ASN A 180 11.56 -6.87 -6.47
N LEU A 181 11.16 -7.83 -7.27
CA LEU A 181 10.15 -8.83 -6.91
C LEU A 181 10.77 -10.22 -7.03
N GLN A 182 10.59 -11.03 -6.00
CA GLN A 182 10.97 -12.44 -5.99
C GLN A 182 9.74 -13.28 -5.62
N LEU A 183 9.44 -14.26 -6.44
CA LEU A 183 8.38 -15.24 -6.19
C LEU A 183 9.02 -16.61 -5.97
N ASN A 184 8.78 -17.20 -4.82
CA ASN A 184 9.25 -18.53 -4.45
C ASN A 184 8.06 -19.49 -4.39
N GLU A 185 8.28 -20.72 -4.92
CA GLU A 185 7.26 -21.78 -4.93
C GLU A 185 5.93 -21.32 -5.56
N GLY A 186 6.01 -20.40 -6.52
CA GLY A 186 4.83 -19.82 -7.17
C GLY A 186 4.11 -20.84 -8.04
N VAL A 187 2.81 -21.01 -7.79
CA VAL A 187 1.92 -21.82 -8.64
C VAL A 187 0.72 -20.96 -9.02
N LEU A 188 0.47 -20.85 -10.32
CA LEU A 188 -0.69 -20.17 -10.86
C LEU A 188 -1.76 -21.22 -11.21
N HIS A 189 -2.85 -21.23 -10.46
CA HIS A 189 -3.96 -22.14 -10.64
C HIS A 189 -5.04 -21.51 -11.53
N GLY A 190 -5.69 -22.34 -12.36
CA GLY A 190 -6.83 -21.88 -13.16
C GLY A 190 -6.48 -21.09 -14.42
N VAL A 191 -5.21 -20.94 -14.76
CA VAL A 191 -4.79 -20.24 -15.98
C VAL A 191 -4.37 -21.24 -17.05
N ASN A 192 -5.03 -21.21 -18.18
CA ASN A 192 -4.60 -21.95 -19.36
C ASN A 192 -3.53 -21.12 -20.10
N LEU A 193 -2.26 -21.42 -19.84
CA LEU A 193 -1.14 -20.74 -20.48
C LEU A 193 -1.17 -20.85 -22.01
N ASN A 194 -1.76 -21.90 -22.57
CA ASN A 194 -1.89 -22.04 -24.01
C ASN A 194 -2.83 -20.98 -24.60
N SER A 195 -3.95 -20.68 -23.92
CA SER A 195 -4.84 -19.62 -24.41
C SER A 195 -4.17 -18.25 -24.36
N ILE A 196 -3.45 -17.94 -23.29
CA ILE A 196 -2.73 -16.65 -23.15
C ILE A 196 -1.68 -16.49 -24.23
N VAL A 197 -0.90 -17.54 -24.53
CA VAL A 197 0.12 -17.49 -25.57
C VAL A 197 -0.52 -17.36 -26.95
N VAL A 198 -1.61 -18.08 -27.21
CA VAL A 198 -2.35 -17.99 -28.49
C VAL A 198 -2.95 -16.61 -28.66
N ASP A 199 -3.59 -16.04 -27.63
CA ASP A 199 -4.20 -14.71 -27.68
C ASP A 199 -3.15 -13.61 -27.90
N ALA A 200 -2.01 -13.68 -27.18
CA ALA A 200 -0.90 -12.73 -27.36
C ALA A 200 -0.26 -12.84 -28.77
N LEU A 201 -0.17 -14.04 -29.31
CA LEU A 201 0.32 -14.24 -30.67
C LEU A 201 -0.67 -13.73 -31.73
N HIS A 202 -1.98 -13.90 -31.53
CA HIS A 202 -3.02 -13.35 -32.39
C HIS A 202 -3.00 -11.82 -32.40
N GLU A 203 -2.83 -11.20 -31.24
CA GLU A 203 -2.78 -9.74 -31.12
C GLU A 203 -1.53 -9.13 -31.78
N GLN A 204 -0.38 -9.79 -31.67
CA GLN A 204 0.88 -9.30 -32.24
C GLN A 204 1.09 -9.64 -33.72
N LEU A 205 0.55 -10.74 -34.23
CA LEU A 205 0.88 -11.29 -35.54
C LEU A 205 -0.26 -11.21 -36.54
N GLY A 206 -1.43 -10.70 -36.19
CA GLY A 206 -2.60 -10.39 -37.04
C GLY A 206 -2.75 -11.24 -38.27
N ASN A 207 -3.10 -12.49 -38.21
CA ASN A 207 -3.34 -13.51 -39.25
C ASN A 207 -2.50 -14.79 -39.05
N PHE A 208 -2.48 -15.30 -37.85
CA PHE A 208 -1.83 -16.58 -37.56
C PHE A 208 -2.66 -17.80 -38.01
N GLU A 209 -3.91 -17.61 -38.45
CA GLU A 209 -4.78 -18.71 -38.93
C GLU A 209 -4.19 -19.51 -40.08
N ALA A 210 -3.24 -18.93 -40.82
CA ALA A 210 -2.62 -19.62 -41.95
C ALA A 210 -1.46 -20.55 -41.55
N VAL A 211 -0.90 -20.45 -40.36
CA VAL A 211 0.31 -21.18 -39.94
C VAL A 211 -0.01 -22.38 -39.02
N VAL A 212 -1.03 -22.27 -38.20
CA VAL A 212 -1.41 -23.34 -37.25
C VAL A 212 -1.78 -24.68 -37.90
N PRO A 213 -2.49 -24.71 -39.04
CA PRO A 213 -2.83 -25.99 -39.67
C PRO A 213 -1.64 -26.80 -40.17
N GLN A 214 -0.49 -26.16 -40.45
CA GLN A 214 0.68 -26.87 -40.95
C GLN A 214 1.41 -27.68 -39.90
N TYR A 215 1.30 -27.29 -38.62
CA TYR A 215 1.98 -28.00 -37.54
C TYR A 215 1.14 -29.13 -36.94
N GLN A 216 -0.17 -29.12 -37.08
CA GLN A 216 -1.03 -30.25 -36.67
C GLN A 216 -0.81 -31.53 -37.46
N LYS A 217 -0.07 -31.46 -38.59
CA LYS A 217 0.21 -32.61 -39.44
C LYS A 217 1.41 -33.45 -38.96
N TYR A 218 2.14 -32.98 -37.94
CA TYR A 218 3.36 -33.60 -37.40
C TYR A 218 3.24 -34.03 -35.93
N LEU A 219 2.05 -33.97 -35.32
CA LEU A 219 1.69 -34.51 -34.04
C LEU A 219 0.71 -35.68 -34.22
#